data_fe2bd89499983dad4b4392299a236ab9
#
_entry.id   fe2bd89499983dad4b4392299a236ab9
#
_cell.length_a   1.000
_cell.length_b   1.000
_cell.length_c   1.000
_cell.angle_alpha   90.00
_cell.angle_beta   90.00
_cell.angle_gamma   90.00
#
_symmetry.space_group_name_H-M   'P 1'
#
loop_
_entity.id
_entity.type
_entity.pdbx_description
1 polymer ?
#
loop_
_entity_poly.entity_id
_entity_poly.type
_entity_poly.pdbx_seq_one_letter_code
_entity_poly.pdbx_strand_id
1 'polypeptide(L)'
;MDQDLQEPEGGLTPHLTIRDRRAVDAIDFYRQAFGADEVMRHPAEDGRLMHAHLKINGASLMLHDDFPEHHGARASDPAGVMLHLQVDDADAWWNRAVAMGATVIMELADQFWGDRYGQLEDPFGHRWSIGAPIARN
;
A
#
# COMPACT_ATOMS: atom_id res chain seq x y z
N MET A 1 18.87 -18.41 9.07
CA MET A 1 18.24 -18.12 8.62
C MET A 1 17.52 -17.26 8.83
N ASP A 2 17.12 -17.02 8.59
CA ASP A 2 16.89 -15.74 8.61
C ASP A 2 15.49 -15.40 8.67
N GLN A 3 14.91 -15.74 9.79
CA GLN A 3 13.61 -15.27 10.11
C GLN A 3 13.55 -13.76 10.13
N ASP A 4 14.69 -13.15 10.42
CA ASP A 4 14.78 -11.70 10.43
C ASP A 4 14.44 -11.08 9.09
N LEU A 5 14.57 -11.84 8.00
CA LEU A 5 14.25 -11.33 6.67
C LEU A 5 12.76 -11.34 6.39
N GLN A 6 11.94 -12.00 7.22
CA GLN A 6 10.51 -12.13 6.97
C GLN A 6 9.70 -11.02 7.64
N GLU A 7 10.24 -10.38 8.65
CA GLU A 7 9.56 -9.33 9.39
C GLU A 7 10.26 -8.00 9.19
N PRO A 8 9.56 -6.89 9.41
CA PRO A 8 10.21 -5.59 9.34
C PRO A 8 11.38 -5.47 10.31
N GLU A 9 12.42 -4.74 9.90
CA GLU A 9 13.63 -4.65 10.71
C GLU A 9 13.52 -3.63 11.83
N GLY A 10 12.44 -2.91 11.94
CA GLY A 10 12.23 -1.89 12.96
C GLY A 10 11.53 -0.68 12.38
N GLY A 11 11.47 0.40 13.14
CA GLY A 11 10.79 1.60 12.72
C GLY A 11 9.28 1.48 12.83
N LEU A 12 8.58 2.28 12.05
CA LEU A 12 7.12 2.27 12.02
C LEU A 12 6.66 1.67 10.71
N THR A 13 5.91 0.58 10.78
CA THR A 13 5.43 -0.13 9.59
C THR A 13 3.91 -0.07 9.54
N PRO A 14 3.31 0.42 8.46
CA PRO A 14 1.86 0.32 8.30
C PRO A 14 1.42 -1.14 8.25
N HIS A 15 0.26 -1.42 8.83
CA HIS A 15 -0.31 -2.76 8.85
C HIS A 15 -1.78 -2.63 8.46
N LEU A 16 -2.10 -3.02 7.24
CA LEU A 16 -3.43 -2.81 6.68
C LEU A 16 -4.33 -4.01 6.91
N THR A 17 -5.59 -3.75 7.23
CA THR A 17 -6.63 -4.78 7.21
C THR A 17 -7.35 -4.69 5.86
N ILE A 18 -7.36 -5.77 5.11
CA ILE A 18 -8.03 -5.83 3.81
C ILE A 18 -9.34 -6.58 4.01
N ARG A 19 -10.45 -5.92 3.67
CA ARG A 19 -11.78 -6.49 3.88
C ARG A 19 -12.18 -7.41 2.74
N ASP A 20 -13.21 -8.20 2.99
CA ASP A 20 -13.91 -8.97 1.96
C ASP A 20 -13.04 -10.05 1.31
N ARG A 21 -12.08 -10.61 2.08
CA ARG A 21 -11.23 -11.72 1.65
C ARG A 21 -10.34 -11.34 0.45
N ARG A 22 -9.92 -10.07 0.38
CA ARG A 22 -9.19 -9.56 -0.78
C ARG A 22 -7.70 -9.29 -0.53
N ALA A 23 -7.11 -9.89 0.52
CA ALA A 23 -5.69 -9.64 0.79
C ALA A 23 -4.79 -10.14 -0.34
N VAL A 24 -5.09 -11.29 -0.94
CA VAL A 24 -4.32 -11.78 -2.09
C VAL A 24 -4.43 -10.81 -3.27
N ASP A 25 -5.65 -10.31 -3.53
CA ASP A 25 -5.85 -9.30 -4.58
C ASP A 25 -5.06 -8.02 -4.27
N ALA A 26 -5.01 -7.64 -3.00
CA ALA A 26 -4.26 -6.44 -2.60
C ALA A 26 -2.77 -6.61 -2.86
N ILE A 27 -2.21 -7.77 -2.55
CA ILE A 27 -0.80 -8.04 -2.86
C ILE A 27 -0.55 -7.90 -4.36
N ASP A 28 -1.42 -8.49 -5.18
CA ASP A 28 -1.28 -8.41 -6.64
C ASP A 28 -1.36 -6.95 -7.12
N PHE A 29 -2.31 -6.18 -6.56
CA PHE A 29 -2.42 -4.77 -6.92
C PHE A 29 -1.16 -4.00 -6.56
N TYR A 30 -0.67 -4.16 -5.33
CA TYR A 30 0.52 -3.40 -4.88
C TYR A 30 1.77 -3.80 -5.68
N ARG A 31 1.87 -5.06 -6.09
CA ARG A 31 2.97 -5.48 -6.95
C ARG A 31 2.89 -4.80 -8.31
N GLN A 32 1.71 -4.74 -8.91
CA GLN A 32 1.53 -4.17 -10.24
C GLN A 32 1.55 -2.65 -10.23
N ALA A 33 0.92 -2.05 -9.23
CA ALA A 33 0.78 -0.59 -9.17
C ALA A 33 2.02 0.11 -8.61
N PHE A 34 2.64 -0.48 -7.59
CA PHE A 34 3.73 0.16 -6.85
C PHE A 34 5.03 -0.63 -6.86
N GLY A 35 5.10 -1.70 -7.63
CA GLY A 35 6.31 -2.50 -7.71
C GLY A 35 6.66 -3.23 -6.42
N ALA A 36 5.66 -3.56 -5.61
CA ALA A 36 5.91 -4.24 -4.33
C ALA A 36 6.59 -5.59 -4.55
N ASP A 37 7.49 -5.93 -3.63
CA ASP A 37 8.08 -7.27 -3.55
C ASP A 37 7.44 -7.98 -2.36
N GLU A 38 6.97 -9.19 -2.58
CA GLU A 38 6.40 -9.98 -1.50
C GLU A 38 7.51 -10.68 -0.73
N VAL A 39 7.63 -10.39 0.56
CA VAL A 39 8.63 -11.00 1.42
C VAL A 39 8.13 -12.34 1.95
N MET A 40 6.88 -12.37 2.43
CA MET A 40 6.30 -13.61 2.95
C MET A 40 4.80 -13.44 3.09
N ARG A 41 4.09 -14.59 3.20
CA ARG A 41 2.67 -14.64 3.54
C ARG A 41 2.38 -15.89 4.36
N HIS A 42 1.40 -15.78 5.25
CA HIS A 42 0.92 -16.89 6.05
C HIS A 42 -0.58 -17.08 5.80
N PRO A 43 -0.98 -18.02 4.94
CA PRO A 43 -2.39 -18.26 4.69
C PRO A 43 -3.05 -19.07 5.81
N ALA A 44 -4.33 -18.81 6.04
CA ALA A 44 -5.19 -19.64 6.83
C ALA A 44 -5.70 -20.81 5.98
N GLU A 45 -6.38 -21.77 6.60
CA GLU A 45 -6.87 -22.94 5.87
C GLU A 45 -7.87 -22.58 4.78
N ASP A 46 -8.65 -21.52 4.98
CA ASP A 46 -9.66 -21.10 4.02
C ASP A 46 -9.12 -20.15 2.94
N GLY A 47 -7.81 -19.95 2.91
CA GLY A 47 -7.18 -19.11 1.89
C GLY A 47 -7.03 -17.64 2.25
N ARG A 48 -7.68 -17.18 3.31
CA ARG A 48 -7.42 -15.82 3.79
C ARG A 48 -6.02 -15.74 4.33
N LEU A 49 -5.42 -14.55 4.24
CA LEU A 49 -4.07 -14.34 4.76
C LEU A 49 -4.14 -13.84 6.19
N MET A 50 -3.48 -14.58 7.10
CA MET A 50 -3.34 -14.15 8.49
C MET A 50 -2.30 -13.05 8.58
N HIS A 51 -1.35 -13.02 7.65
CA HIS A 51 -0.27 -12.05 7.66
C HIS A 51 0.45 -12.06 6.32
N ALA A 52 0.91 -10.90 5.89
CA ALA A 52 1.81 -10.76 4.75
C ALA A 52 2.71 -9.56 4.96
N HIS A 53 3.91 -9.63 4.41
CA HIS A 53 4.89 -8.55 4.45
C HIS A 53 5.39 -8.27 3.06
N LEU A 54 5.28 -7.02 2.64
CA LEU A 54 5.74 -6.54 1.33
C LEU A 54 6.79 -5.46 1.53
N LYS A 55 7.61 -5.27 0.51
CA LYS A 55 8.50 -4.10 0.42
C LYS A 55 8.03 -3.24 -0.74
N ILE A 56 7.82 -1.97 -0.50
CA ILE A 56 7.45 -0.98 -1.51
C ILE A 56 8.42 0.17 -1.39
N ASN A 57 9.11 0.49 -2.48
CA ASN A 57 10.03 1.63 -2.50
C ASN A 57 11.04 1.55 -1.34
N GLY A 58 11.46 0.34 -1.01
CA GLY A 58 12.44 0.09 0.06
C GLY A 58 11.89 0.06 1.46
N ALA A 59 10.59 0.26 1.66
CA ALA A 59 9.97 0.29 2.98
C ALA A 59 9.02 -0.89 3.17
N SER A 60 8.80 -1.26 4.43
CA SER A 60 7.92 -2.38 4.76
C SER A 60 6.47 -1.96 4.80
N LEU A 61 5.60 -2.85 4.34
CA LEU A 61 4.15 -2.75 4.47
C LEU A 61 3.64 -4.12 4.85
N MET A 62 2.87 -4.21 5.94
CA MET A 62 2.23 -5.48 6.32
C MET A 62 0.74 -5.41 6.00
N LEU A 63 0.13 -6.56 5.76
CA LEU A 63 -1.30 -6.62 5.57
C LEU A 63 -1.84 -8.00 5.94
N HIS A 64 -3.14 -8.06 6.19
CA HIS A 64 -3.85 -9.30 6.45
C HIS A 64 -5.31 -9.15 6.05
N ASP A 65 -5.98 -10.28 5.85
CA ASP A 65 -7.41 -10.28 5.64
C ASP A 65 -8.14 -9.91 6.93
N ASP A 66 -9.35 -9.37 6.79
CA ASP A 66 -10.24 -9.15 7.91
C ASP A 66 -10.78 -10.51 8.38
N PHE A 67 -10.80 -10.70 9.70
CA PHE A 67 -11.36 -11.91 10.34
C PHE A 67 -12.48 -11.47 11.28
N PRO A 68 -13.65 -11.08 10.74
CA PRO A 68 -14.73 -10.54 11.56
C PRO A 68 -15.19 -11.52 12.66
N GLU A 69 -15.07 -12.83 12.42
CA GLU A 69 -15.44 -13.83 13.41
C GLU A 69 -14.60 -13.74 14.69
N HIS A 70 -13.39 -13.16 14.61
CA HIS A 70 -12.52 -12.99 15.77
C HIS A 70 -12.72 -11.64 16.45
N HIS A 71 -13.32 -10.68 15.75
CA HIS A 71 -13.46 -9.31 16.27
C HIS A 71 -14.92 -8.92 16.47
N GLY A 72 -15.84 -9.81 16.15
CA GLY A 72 -17.28 -9.56 16.35
C GLY A 72 -17.94 -8.72 15.28
N ALA A 73 -17.20 -8.15 14.33
CA ALA A 73 -17.76 -7.33 13.27
C ALA A 73 -16.76 -7.19 12.14
N ARG A 74 -17.29 -6.86 10.96
CA ARG A 74 -16.45 -6.52 9.80
C ARG A 74 -15.65 -5.26 10.11
N ALA A 75 -14.39 -5.22 9.67
CA ALA A 75 -13.57 -4.03 9.84
C ALA A 75 -14.24 -2.82 9.19
N SER A 76 -14.11 -1.67 9.82
CA SER A 76 -14.69 -0.43 9.31
C SER A 76 -13.95 0.05 8.06
N ASP A 77 -14.57 0.99 7.34
CA ASP A 77 -13.93 1.59 6.18
C ASP A 77 -12.62 2.27 6.60
N PRO A 78 -11.54 2.10 5.83
CA PRO A 78 -10.30 2.80 6.14
C PRO A 78 -10.51 4.30 6.10
N ALA A 79 -9.96 5.00 7.08
CA ALA A 79 -10.13 6.45 7.16
C ALA A 79 -9.03 7.07 8.02
N GLY A 80 -8.74 8.35 7.77
CA GLY A 80 -7.87 9.13 8.62
C GLY A 80 -6.39 8.88 8.47
N VAL A 81 -5.97 8.00 7.55
CA VAL A 81 -4.56 7.68 7.32
C VAL A 81 -4.27 7.77 5.84
N MET A 82 -3.12 8.30 5.49
CA MET A 82 -2.64 8.34 4.12
C MET A 82 -1.23 7.76 4.11
N LEU A 83 -0.97 6.85 3.16
CA LEU A 83 0.35 6.25 3.00
C LEU A 83 1.09 7.04 1.92
N HIS A 84 2.19 7.67 2.30
CA HIS A 84 2.92 8.54 1.37
C HIS A 84 4.11 7.82 0.75
N LEU A 85 4.21 7.87 -0.58
CA LEU A 85 5.35 7.36 -1.33
C LEU A 85 6.16 8.55 -1.83
N GLN A 86 7.35 8.72 -1.26
CA GLN A 86 8.30 9.72 -1.73
C GLN A 86 9.18 9.04 -2.75
N VAL A 87 9.07 9.45 -4.01
CA VAL A 87 9.69 8.74 -5.12
C VAL A 87 10.60 9.67 -5.92
N ASP A 88 11.32 9.12 -6.87
CA ASP A 88 12.21 9.91 -7.73
C ASP A 88 11.48 10.48 -8.95
N ASP A 89 10.47 9.80 -9.45
CA ASP A 89 9.72 10.20 -10.64
C ASP A 89 8.23 10.06 -10.36
N ALA A 90 7.62 11.14 -9.89
CA ALA A 90 6.22 11.11 -9.50
C ALA A 90 5.30 10.73 -10.67
N ASP A 91 5.58 11.22 -11.88
CA ASP A 91 4.73 10.90 -13.03
C ASP A 91 4.74 9.41 -13.35
N ALA A 92 5.92 8.79 -13.31
CA ALA A 92 6.03 7.36 -13.61
C ALA A 92 5.26 6.52 -12.59
N TRP A 93 5.41 6.80 -11.31
CA TRP A 93 4.71 6.08 -10.25
C TRP A 93 3.21 6.30 -10.33
N TRP A 94 2.81 7.54 -10.58
CA TRP A 94 1.41 7.93 -10.69
C TRP A 94 0.72 7.22 -11.85
N ASN A 95 1.33 7.30 -13.03
CA ASN A 95 0.73 6.72 -14.23
C ASN A 95 0.58 5.22 -14.10
N ARG A 96 1.55 4.55 -13.49
CA ARG A 96 1.49 3.11 -13.27
C ARG A 96 0.34 2.75 -12.34
N ALA A 97 0.19 3.46 -11.23
CA ALA A 97 -0.87 3.19 -10.26
C ALA A 97 -2.25 3.42 -10.86
N VAL A 98 -2.43 4.51 -11.59
CA VAL A 98 -3.71 4.82 -12.24
C VAL A 98 -4.04 3.75 -13.28
N ALA A 99 -3.05 3.33 -14.07
CA ALA A 99 -3.26 2.30 -15.10
C ALA A 99 -3.69 0.97 -14.47
N MET A 100 -3.26 0.68 -13.26
CA MET A 100 -3.62 -0.57 -12.58
C MET A 100 -4.93 -0.48 -11.80
N GLY A 101 -5.59 0.67 -11.76
CA GLY A 101 -6.93 0.77 -11.18
C GLY A 101 -7.07 1.65 -9.95
N ALA A 102 -6.04 2.40 -9.58
CA ALA A 102 -6.18 3.37 -8.48
C ALA A 102 -7.11 4.51 -8.90
N THR A 103 -7.91 4.98 -7.96
CA THR A 103 -8.82 6.10 -8.18
C THR A 103 -8.15 7.41 -7.81
N VAL A 104 -8.22 8.40 -8.69
CA VAL A 104 -7.63 9.71 -8.43
C VAL A 104 -8.50 10.47 -7.43
N ILE A 105 -7.90 10.92 -6.33
CA ILE A 105 -8.55 11.75 -5.33
C ILE A 105 -8.15 13.21 -5.52
N MET A 106 -6.87 13.45 -5.74
CA MET A 106 -6.32 14.77 -6.01
C MET A 106 -5.29 14.61 -7.11
N GLU A 107 -5.48 15.33 -8.23
CA GLU A 107 -4.61 15.20 -9.40
C GLU A 107 -3.14 15.49 -9.06
N LEU A 108 -2.25 14.75 -9.69
CA LEU A 108 -0.82 14.99 -9.56
C LEU A 108 -0.51 16.36 -10.18
N ALA A 109 0.12 17.22 -9.42
CA ALA A 109 0.47 18.58 -9.88
C ALA A 109 1.60 19.15 -9.05
N ASP A 110 2.27 20.17 -9.61
CA ASP A 110 3.28 20.89 -8.85
C ASP A 110 2.62 21.72 -7.76
N GLN A 111 3.15 21.60 -6.55
CA GLN A 111 2.58 22.25 -5.38
C GLN A 111 3.49 23.40 -4.91
N PHE A 112 2.91 24.34 -4.16
CA PHE A 112 3.64 25.52 -3.73
C PHE A 112 4.81 25.19 -2.79
N TRP A 113 4.80 24.05 -2.12
CA TRP A 113 5.87 23.69 -1.19
C TRP A 113 7.07 23.01 -1.88
N GLY A 114 7.06 22.89 -3.20
CA GLY A 114 8.22 22.41 -3.94
C GLY A 114 8.16 20.97 -4.39
N ASP A 115 7.05 20.29 -4.14
CA ASP A 115 6.87 18.90 -4.58
C ASP A 115 5.81 18.80 -5.68
N ARG A 116 6.01 17.83 -6.56
CA ARG A 116 4.96 17.35 -7.44
C ARG A 116 4.24 16.26 -6.67
N TYR A 117 2.92 16.41 -6.46
CA TYR A 117 2.20 15.65 -5.46
C TYR A 117 0.77 15.40 -5.89
N GLY A 118 0.25 14.21 -5.60
CA GLY A 118 -1.14 13.85 -5.81
C GLY A 118 -1.59 12.76 -4.86
N GLN A 119 -2.90 12.49 -4.86
CA GLN A 119 -3.51 11.52 -3.95
C GLN A 119 -4.35 10.51 -4.72
N LEU A 120 -4.28 9.26 -4.30
CA LEU A 120 -4.99 8.14 -4.91
C LEU A 120 -5.69 7.32 -3.82
N GLU A 121 -6.69 6.57 -4.26
CA GLU A 121 -7.28 5.55 -3.39
C GLU A 121 -7.12 4.20 -4.09
N ASP A 122 -6.67 3.19 -3.36
CA ASP A 122 -6.53 1.87 -3.94
C ASP A 122 -7.90 1.15 -3.98
N PRO A 123 -8.01 0.01 -4.69
CA PRO A 123 -9.31 -0.70 -4.80
C PRO A 123 -9.85 -1.22 -3.47
N PHE A 124 -9.06 -1.17 -2.41
CA PHE A 124 -9.42 -1.70 -1.10
C PHE A 124 -9.77 -0.61 -0.10
N GLY A 125 -9.77 0.65 -0.56
CA GLY A 125 -10.20 1.79 0.23
C GLY A 125 -9.10 2.54 0.95
N HIS A 126 -7.84 2.12 0.81
CA HIS A 126 -6.74 2.80 1.48
C HIS A 126 -6.23 3.97 0.63
N ARG A 127 -5.88 5.06 1.31
CA ARG A 127 -5.42 6.28 0.64
C ARG A 127 -3.91 6.33 0.56
N TRP A 128 -3.43 6.77 -0.58
CA TRP A 128 -2.01 6.90 -0.88
C TRP A 128 -1.74 8.28 -1.44
N SER A 129 -0.55 8.81 -1.18
CA SER A 129 -0.06 10.00 -1.87
C SER A 129 1.27 9.67 -2.50
N ILE A 130 1.54 10.32 -3.63
CA ILE A 130 2.80 10.16 -4.35
C ILE A 130 3.39 11.55 -4.50
N GLY A 131 4.66 11.68 -4.14
CA GLY A 131 5.34 12.94 -4.25
C GLY A 131 6.80 12.78 -4.64
N ALA A 132 7.32 13.81 -5.32
CA ALA A 132 8.72 13.90 -5.68
C ALA A 132 9.08 15.38 -5.76
N PRO A 133 10.36 15.74 -5.48
CA PRO A 133 10.75 17.12 -5.69
C PRO A 133 10.50 17.57 -7.12
N ILE A 134 10.06 18.81 -7.30
CA ILE A 134 9.88 19.36 -8.64
C ILE A 134 11.25 19.44 -9.33
N ALA A 135 11.33 18.95 -10.55
CA ALA A 135 12.57 18.97 -11.30
C ALA A 135 13.04 20.41 -11.49
N ARG A 136 14.35 20.65 -11.30
CA ARG A 136 14.95 21.96 -11.49
C ARG A 136 15.98 21.91 -12.59
N ASN A 137 15.97 22.92 -13.42
CA ASN A 137 16.96 23.05 -14.49
C ASN A 137 18.10 23.95 -14.05
#